data_55344acd62b9a7bae0cd3244902b7140
#
_entry.id   55344acd62b9a7bae0cd3244902b7140
#
_cell.length_a   1.000
_cell.length_b   1.000
_cell.length_c   1.000
_cell.angle_alpha   90.00
_cell.angle_beta   90.00
_cell.angle_gamma   90.00
#
_symmetry.space_group_name_H-M   'P 1'
#
loop_
_entity.id
_entity.type
_entity.pdbx_description
1 polymer ?
#
loop_
_entity_poly.entity_id
_entity_poly.type
_entity_poly.pdbx_seq_one_letter_code
_entity_poly.pdbx_strand_id
1 'polypeptide(L)'
;MEETSSPSVEVEPSLRRSATWGETFQNVIAPTMFGMAAGGGWQALVSPHLTYGMPNPPQGGLLLMMLFAPLLHRLLTHHPQHRWKEYLGGVAALAFPLMLVWSTGLGGFVCGGYLAVVVWIWVSTSWWRFDLPPFRSAMWHTMGVNIGALGGSFLTYYLVMV
;
A
#
# COMPACT_ATOMS: atom_id res chain seq x y z
N MET A 1 32.98 -14.70 -46.59
CA MET A 1 32.34 -13.81 -45.60
C MET A 1 31.04 -14.45 -45.24
N GLU A 2 31.02 -15.22 -44.16
CA GLU A 2 29.84 -15.88 -43.65
C GLU A 2 29.17 -14.94 -42.64
N GLU A 3 27.99 -14.44 -43.00
CA GLU A 3 27.14 -13.65 -42.12
C GLU A 3 26.56 -14.57 -41.05
N THR A 4 27.13 -14.51 -39.86
CA THR A 4 26.58 -15.18 -38.68
C THR A 4 25.34 -14.43 -38.25
N SER A 5 24.18 -14.85 -38.75
CA SER A 5 22.89 -14.37 -38.24
C SER A 5 22.71 -14.80 -36.77
N SER A 6 22.85 -13.85 -35.87
CA SER A 6 22.50 -14.05 -34.48
C SER A 6 21.04 -14.46 -34.38
N PRO A 7 20.69 -15.53 -33.65
CA PRO A 7 19.29 -15.88 -33.42
C PRO A 7 18.64 -14.75 -32.64
N SER A 8 17.62 -14.12 -33.25
CA SER A 8 16.73 -13.22 -32.54
C SER A 8 16.04 -14.01 -31.42
N VAL A 9 16.39 -13.67 -30.18
CA VAL A 9 15.68 -14.17 -29.00
C VAL A 9 14.27 -13.61 -29.09
N GLU A 10 13.35 -14.40 -29.60
CA GLU A 10 11.93 -14.14 -29.51
C GLU A 10 11.56 -14.19 -28.03
N VAL A 11 11.42 -13.00 -27.42
CA VAL A 11 10.90 -12.86 -26.06
C VAL A 11 9.44 -13.28 -26.13
N GLU A 12 9.15 -14.54 -25.79
CA GLU A 12 7.78 -14.99 -25.64
C GLU A 12 7.03 -14.02 -24.72
N PRO A 13 5.86 -13.51 -25.16
CA PRO A 13 5.02 -12.67 -24.28
C PRO A 13 4.67 -13.53 -23.06
N SER A 14 5.14 -13.11 -21.89
CA SER A 14 4.92 -13.80 -20.62
C SER A 14 3.43 -14.11 -20.48
N LEU A 15 3.09 -15.40 -20.61
CA LEU A 15 1.74 -15.92 -20.46
C LEU A 15 1.13 -15.32 -19.17
N ARG A 16 -0.05 -14.74 -19.27
CA ARG A 16 -0.84 -14.20 -18.16
C ARG A 16 -0.98 -15.26 -17.08
N ARG A 17 -0.14 -15.18 -16.06
CA ARG A 17 -0.22 -16.04 -14.90
C ARG A 17 -1.43 -15.63 -14.07
N SER A 18 -2.23 -16.58 -13.61
CA SER A 18 -3.29 -16.33 -12.65
C SER A 18 -2.68 -16.02 -11.27
N ALA A 19 -3.20 -15.02 -10.57
CA ALA A 19 -2.77 -14.71 -9.20
C ALA A 19 -3.02 -15.92 -8.29
N THR A 20 -2.01 -16.30 -7.52
CA THR A 20 -2.17 -17.31 -6.47
C THR A 20 -2.80 -16.69 -5.22
N TRP A 21 -3.45 -17.51 -4.38
CA TRP A 21 -3.97 -17.05 -3.10
C TRP A 21 -2.87 -16.44 -2.21
N GLY A 22 -1.65 -17.00 -2.25
CA GLY A 22 -0.50 -16.46 -1.52
C GLY A 22 -0.13 -15.05 -1.97
N GLU A 23 -0.08 -14.81 -3.28
CA GLU A 23 0.21 -13.49 -3.84
C GLU A 23 -0.89 -12.48 -3.51
N THR A 24 -2.16 -12.89 -3.58
CA THR A 24 -3.29 -12.04 -3.18
C THR A 24 -3.22 -11.67 -1.70
N PHE A 25 -2.89 -12.65 -0.85
CA PHE A 25 -2.73 -12.41 0.58
C PHE A 25 -1.59 -11.41 0.84
N GLN A 26 -0.41 -11.62 0.25
CA GLN A 26 0.76 -10.79 0.48
C GLN A 26 0.62 -9.36 -0.06
N ASN A 27 0.03 -9.19 -1.23
CA ASN A 27 0.00 -7.89 -1.90
C ASN A 27 -1.29 -7.08 -1.63
N VAL A 28 -2.37 -7.73 -1.22
CA VAL A 28 -3.67 -7.06 -1.01
C VAL A 28 -4.13 -7.19 0.45
N ILE A 29 -4.30 -8.43 0.93
CA ILE A 29 -4.94 -8.65 2.23
C ILE A 29 -4.04 -8.21 3.38
N ALA A 30 -2.80 -8.68 3.44
CA ALA A 30 -1.91 -8.40 4.56
C ALA A 30 -1.57 -6.89 4.72
N PRO A 31 -1.25 -6.12 3.65
CA PRO A 31 -1.08 -4.69 3.78
C PRO A 31 -2.35 -3.97 4.25
N THR A 32 -3.52 -4.38 3.76
CA THR A 32 -4.80 -3.80 4.17
C THR A 32 -5.11 -4.10 5.63
N MET A 33 -4.88 -5.32 6.10
CA MET A 33 -5.04 -5.70 7.50
C MET A 33 -4.06 -4.98 8.42
N PHE A 34 -2.79 -4.85 8.00
CA PHE A 34 -1.82 -4.03 8.73
C PHE A 34 -2.30 -2.59 8.85
N GLY A 35 -2.75 -2.00 7.74
CA GLY A 35 -3.34 -0.66 7.74
C GLY A 35 -4.54 -0.53 8.68
N MET A 36 -5.45 -1.50 8.65
CA MET A 36 -6.63 -1.53 9.50
C MET A 36 -6.27 -1.56 11.00
N ALA A 37 -5.33 -2.41 11.39
CA ALA A 37 -4.83 -2.46 12.75
C ALA A 37 -4.11 -1.16 13.16
N ALA A 38 -3.27 -0.62 12.27
CA ALA A 38 -2.54 0.62 12.51
C ALA A 38 -3.48 1.84 12.61
N GLY A 39 -4.45 1.97 11.71
CA GLY A 39 -5.44 3.05 11.73
C GLY A 39 -6.38 2.99 12.91
N GLY A 40 -6.89 1.80 13.22
CA GLY A 40 -7.73 1.57 14.41
C GLY A 40 -6.98 1.84 15.71
N GLY A 41 -5.74 1.34 15.83
CA GLY A 41 -4.89 1.60 16.98
C GLY A 41 -4.56 3.10 17.13
N TRP A 42 -4.22 3.77 16.03
CA TRP A 42 -4.01 5.23 16.04
C TRP A 42 -5.25 5.99 16.47
N GLN A 43 -6.43 5.61 15.95
CA GLN A 43 -7.71 6.18 16.36
C GLN A 43 -7.95 5.98 17.87
N ALA A 44 -7.75 4.78 18.39
CA ALA A 44 -8.01 4.48 19.80
C ALA A 44 -7.02 5.16 20.77
N LEU A 45 -5.74 5.28 20.39
CA LEU A 45 -4.69 5.77 21.27
C LEU A 45 -4.47 7.29 21.18
N VAL A 46 -4.64 7.87 19.98
CA VAL A 46 -4.29 9.27 19.72
C VAL A 46 -5.51 10.18 19.71
N SER A 47 -6.62 9.72 19.15
CA SER A 47 -7.84 10.52 19.01
C SER A 47 -8.45 11.03 20.32
N PRO A 48 -8.41 10.30 21.44
CA PRO A 48 -8.93 10.83 22.70
C PRO A 48 -8.23 12.12 23.15
N HIS A 49 -7.02 12.35 22.64
CA HIS A 49 -6.23 13.53 22.94
C HIS A 49 -6.34 14.65 21.88
N LEU A 50 -7.04 14.35 20.79
CA LEU A 50 -7.27 15.29 19.70
C LEU A 50 -8.78 15.57 19.62
N THR A 51 -9.18 16.81 19.66
CA THR A 51 -10.59 17.27 19.62
C THR A 51 -11.20 17.13 18.21
N TYR A 52 -11.07 15.98 17.59
CA TYR A 52 -11.67 15.71 16.28
C TYR A 52 -12.96 14.90 16.45
N GLY A 53 -14.09 15.51 16.15
CA GLY A 53 -15.40 14.86 16.08
C GLY A 53 -15.59 13.96 14.85
N MET A 54 -14.52 13.39 14.29
CA MET A 54 -14.52 12.55 13.10
C MET A 54 -13.39 11.51 13.13
N PRO A 55 -13.50 10.42 12.35
CA PRO A 55 -12.40 9.46 12.21
C PRO A 55 -11.11 10.12 11.75
N ASN A 56 -9.97 9.67 12.27
CA ASN A 56 -8.66 10.17 11.87
C ASN A 56 -8.34 9.77 10.43
N PRO A 57 -7.68 10.65 9.68
CA PRO A 57 -7.13 10.27 8.38
C PRO A 57 -6.01 9.24 8.52
N PRO A 58 -5.68 8.48 7.45
CA PRO A 58 -4.77 7.33 7.51
C PRO A 58 -3.29 7.64 7.72
N GLN A 59 -2.94 8.90 8.02
CA GLN A 59 -1.55 9.35 8.20
C GLN A 59 -0.78 8.53 9.23
N GLY A 60 -1.40 8.16 10.36
CA GLY A 60 -0.77 7.33 11.38
C GLY A 60 -0.38 5.95 10.84
N GLY A 61 -1.24 5.32 10.05
CA GLY A 61 -0.96 4.04 9.39
C GLY A 61 0.18 4.15 8.38
N LEU A 62 0.23 5.23 7.61
CA LEU A 62 1.31 5.50 6.65
C LEU A 62 2.65 5.74 7.35
N LEU A 63 2.67 6.49 8.45
CA LEU A 63 3.88 6.68 9.26
C LEU A 63 4.38 5.37 9.87
N LEU A 64 3.48 4.54 10.40
CA LEU A 64 3.85 3.22 10.92
C LEU A 64 4.37 2.30 9.80
N MET A 65 3.80 2.36 8.60
CA MET A 65 4.33 1.62 7.47
C MET A 65 5.76 2.04 7.11
N MET A 66 6.08 3.34 7.13
CA MET A 66 7.44 3.83 6.89
C MET A 66 8.40 3.33 7.98
N LEU A 67 7.98 3.38 9.24
CA LEU A 67 8.78 2.89 10.37
C LEU A 67 9.06 1.39 10.28
N PHE A 68 8.06 0.59 9.92
CA PHE A 68 8.16 -0.86 9.79
C PHE A 68 8.53 -1.34 8.39
N ALA A 69 8.93 -0.46 7.48
CA ALA A 69 9.25 -0.82 6.09
C ALA A 69 10.28 -1.98 5.95
N PRO A 70 11.37 -2.09 6.74
CA PRO A 70 12.28 -3.22 6.63
C PRO A 70 11.62 -4.56 6.99
N LEU A 71 10.74 -4.56 8.00
CA LEU A 71 10.00 -5.74 8.43
C LEU A 71 8.93 -6.12 7.39
N LEU A 72 8.17 -5.13 6.91
CA LEU A 72 7.15 -5.34 5.89
C LEU A 72 7.75 -5.82 4.57
N HIS A 73 8.90 -5.28 4.16
CA HIS A 73 9.65 -5.80 3.02
C HIS A 73 9.96 -7.28 3.17
N ARG A 74 10.43 -7.70 4.36
CA ARG A 74 10.75 -9.10 4.64
C ARG A 74 9.52 -10.02 4.61
N LEU A 75 8.37 -9.54 5.10
CA LEU A 75 7.15 -10.34 5.24
C LEU A 75 6.31 -10.38 3.96
N LEU A 76 6.28 -9.28 3.23
CA LEU A 76 5.36 -9.08 2.11
C LEU A 76 6.02 -9.26 0.73
N THR A 77 7.35 -9.35 0.67
CA THR A 77 8.04 -9.50 -0.63
C THR A 77 8.96 -10.71 -0.64
N HIS A 78 9.20 -11.26 -1.82
CA HIS A 78 10.17 -12.33 -2.03
C HIS A 78 11.56 -11.78 -2.41
N HIS A 79 11.74 -10.46 -2.36
CA HIS A 79 12.99 -9.82 -2.77
C HIS A 79 14.08 -9.94 -1.70
N PRO A 80 15.37 -9.89 -2.12
CA PRO A 80 16.50 -9.96 -1.20
C PRO A 80 16.46 -8.82 -0.16
N GLN A 81 16.81 -9.13 1.09
CA GLN A 81 16.68 -8.18 2.20
C GLN A 81 17.51 -6.90 2.03
N HIS A 82 18.63 -6.94 1.33
CA HIS A 82 19.45 -5.75 1.07
C HIS A 82 18.71 -4.67 0.27
N ARG A 83 17.61 -5.00 -0.44
CA ARG A 83 16.79 -4.07 -1.24
C ARG A 83 15.70 -3.36 -0.44
N TRP A 84 15.64 -3.50 0.89
CA TRP A 84 14.63 -2.85 1.73
C TRP A 84 14.60 -1.32 1.60
N LYS A 85 15.76 -0.68 1.27
CA LYS A 85 15.84 0.76 1.05
C LYS A 85 15.07 1.20 -0.20
N GLU A 86 15.08 0.38 -1.24
CA GLU A 86 14.27 0.59 -2.45
C GLU A 86 12.78 0.49 -2.14
N TYR A 87 12.42 -0.50 -1.32
CA TYR A 87 11.05 -0.65 -0.81
C TYR A 87 10.63 0.57 0.02
N LEU A 88 11.45 1.02 0.97
CA LEU A 88 11.18 2.24 1.75
C LEU A 88 11.04 3.47 0.84
N GLY A 89 11.85 3.60 -0.20
CA GLY A 89 11.73 4.65 -1.20
C GLY A 89 10.36 4.64 -1.88
N GLY A 90 9.84 3.46 -2.25
CA GLY A 90 8.50 3.31 -2.82
C GLY A 90 7.39 3.65 -1.83
N VAL A 91 7.52 3.24 -0.57
CA VAL A 91 6.59 3.66 0.50
C VAL A 91 6.58 5.18 0.63
N ALA A 92 7.74 5.81 0.77
CA ALA A 92 7.86 7.25 0.97
C ALA A 92 7.31 8.04 -0.24
N ALA A 93 7.63 7.60 -1.46
CA ALA A 93 7.19 8.26 -2.69
C ALA A 93 5.66 8.36 -2.82
N LEU A 94 4.92 7.42 -2.23
CA LEU A 94 3.46 7.45 -2.24
C LEU A 94 2.87 7.96 -0.90
N ALA A 95 3.47 7.64 0.23
CA ALA A 95 2.95 8.04 1.54
C ALA A 95 2.98 9.57 1.71
N PHE A 96 4.04 10.27 1.28
CA PHE A 96 4.11 11.73 1.41
C PHE A 96 3.02 12.46 0.64
N PRO A 97 2.78 12.21 -0.67
CA PRO A 97 1.67 12.81 -1.39
C PRO A 97 0.30 12.47 -0.76
N LEU A 98 0.09 11.23 -0.32
CA LEU A 98 -1.15 10.84 0.35
C LEU A 98 -1.35 11.62 1.66
N MET A 99 -0.32 11.72 2.51
CA MET A 99 -0.40 12.50 3.74
C MET A 99 -0.72 13.98 3.47
N LEU A 100 -0.16 14.55 2.40
CA LEU A 100 -0.48 15.91 1.98
C LEU A 100 -1.94 16.06 1.58
N VAL A 101 -2.48 15.14 0.77
CA VAL A 101 -3.91 15.12 0.39
C VAL A 101 -4.79 15.03 1.63
N TRP A 102 -4.48 14.12 2.56
CA TRP A 102 -5.25 13.96 3.80
C TRP A 102 -5.17 15.19 4.74
N SER A 103 -4.13 16.01 4.64
CA SER A 103 -3.99 17.23 5.44
C SER A 103 -4.85 18.39 4.94
N THR A 104 -5.47 18.29 3.77
CA THR A 104 -6.36 19.33 3.22
C THR A 104 -7.78 19.36 3.83
N GLY A 105 -7.99 18.55 4.87
CA GLY A 105 -9.26 18.53 5.62
C GLY A 105 -10.37 17.75 4.92
N LEU A 106 -11.63 18.19 5.09
CA LEU A 106 -12.80 17.45 4.61
C LEU A 106 -12.79 17.21 3.08
N GLY A 107 -12.32 18.17 2.30
CA GLY A 107 -12.20 18.03 0.84
C GLY A 107 -11.22 16.91 0.46
N GLY A 108 -10.06 16.87 1.10
CA GLY A 108 -9.09 15.78 0.92
C GLY A 108 -9.63 14.44 1.39
N PHE A 109 -10.43 14.43 2.47
CA PHE A 109 -11.05 13.23 2.99
C PHE A 109 -12.05 12.61 2.00
N VAL A 110 -12.97 13.39 1.46
CA VAL A 110 -13.98 12.91 0.52
C VAL A 110 -13.37 12.56 -0.84
N CYS A 111 -12.68 13.51 -1.47
CA CYS A 111 -12.12 13.32 -2.81
C CYS A 111 -10.91 12.36 -2.78
N GLY A 112 -10.03 12.50 -1.79
CA GLY A 112 -8.85 11.67 -1.63
C GLY A 112 -9.19 10.24 -1.26
N GLY A 113 -10.20 10.02 -0.39
CA GLY A 113 -10.71 8.70 -0.04
C GLY A 113 -11.26 7.96 -1.24
N TYR A 114 -12.15 8.61 -1.99
CA TYR A 114 -12.74 8.03 -3.20
C TYR A 114 -11.66 7.67 -4.24
N LEU A 115 -10.79 8.63 -4.54
CA LEU A 115 -9.71 8.41 -5.51
C LEU A 115 -8.76 7.30 -5.06
N ALA A 116 -8.43 7.23 -3.77
CA ALA A 116 -7.57 6.18 -3.22
C ALA A 116 -8.19 4.79 -3.40
N VAL A 117 -9.50 4.62 -3.17
CA VAL A 117 -10.21 3.35 -3.40
C VAL A 117 -10.17 2.96 -4.88
N VAL A 118 -10.48 3.88 -5.78
CA VAL A 118 -10.46 3.62 -7.23
C VAL A 118 -9.07 3.21 -7.70
N VAL A 119 -8.04 3.96 -7.29
CA VAL A 119 -6.64 3.66 -7.67
C VAL A 119 -6.20 2.33 -7.06
N TRP A 120 -6.56 2.04 -5.81
CA TRP A 120 -6.22 0.76 -5.17
C TRP A 120 -6.85 -0.43 -5.88
N ILE A 121 -8.13 -0.36 -6.27
CA ILE A 121 -8.80 -1.40 -7.05
C ILE A 121 -8.10 -1.57 -8.39
N TRP A 122 -7.81 -0.47 -9.09
CA TRP A 122 -7.13 -0.50 -10.39
C TRP A 122 -5.72 -1.12 -10.30
N VAL A 123 -4.92 -0.72 -9.34
CA VAL A 123 -3.59 -1.29 -9.09
C VAL A 123 -3.71 -2.78 -8.75
N SER A 124 -4.62 -3.14 -7.84
CA SER A 124 -4.81 -4.53 -7.41
C SER A 124 -5.32 -5.45 -8.51
N THR A 125 -6.01 -4.91 -9.53
CA THR A 125 -6.46 -5.69 -10.69
C THR A 125 -5.46 -5.73 -11.84
N SER A 126 -4.54 -4.78 -11.90
CA SER A 126 -3.61 -4.62 -13.03
C SER A 126 -2.21 -5.16 -12.73
N TRP A 127 -1.70 -4.92 -11.52
CA TRP A 127 -0.29 -5.16 -11.20
C TRP A 127 0.05 -6.60 -10.79
N TRP A 128 -0.92 -7.39 -10.36
CA TRP A 128 -0.70 -8.80 -10.00
C TRP A 128 -0.11 -9.66 -11.13
N ARG A 129 -0.20 -9.18 -12.38
CA ARG A 129 0.29 -9.87 -13.59
C ARG A 129 1.81 -9.77 -13.78
N PHE A 130 2.47 -8.88 -13.03
CA PHE A 130 3.86 -8.55 -13.21
C PHE A 130 4.68 -8.92 -11.99
N ASP A 131 5.90 -9.38 -12.23
CA ASP A 131 6.92 -9.44 -11.19
C ASP A 131 7.42 -8.01 -10.93
N LEU A 132 6.96 -7.44 -9.83
CA LEU A 132 7.19 -6.03 -9.54
C LEU A 132 8.51 -5.84 -8.76
N PRO A 133 9.33 -4.85 -9.12
CA PRO A 133 10.47 -4.49 -8.30
C PRO A 133 10.03 -3.98 -6.93
N PRO A 134 10.89 -4.04 -5.88
CA PRO A 134 10.53 -3.66 -4.51
C PRO A 134 9.86 -2.29 -4.39
N PHE A 135 10.31 -1.31 -5.18
CA PHE A 135 9.73 0.03 -5.21
C PHE A 135 8.24 0.03 -5.61
N ARG A 136 7.87 -0.68 -6.68
CA ARG A 136 6.47 -0.76 -7.14
C ARG A 136 5.61 -1.61 -6.21
N SER A 137 6.14 -2.72 -5.70
CA SER A 137 5.46 -3.52 -4.69
C SER A 137 5.16 -2.68 -3.44
N ALA A 138 6.10 -1.85 -3.01
CA ALA A 138 5.91 -0.93 -1.89
C ALA A 138 4.78 0.08 -2.14
N MET A 139 4.71 0.67 -3.33
CA MET A 139 3.61 1.56 -3.69
C MET A 139 2.25 0.85 -3.62
N TRP A 140 2.16 -0.38 -4.12
CA TRP A 140 0.93 -1.18 -4.03
C TRP A 140 0.55 -1.44 -2.58
N HIS A 141 1.50 -1.90 -1.76
CA HIS A 141 1.26 -2.14 -0.33
C HIS A 141 0.86 -0.85 0.40
N THR A 142 1.46 0.30 0.04
CA THR A 142 1.11 1.61 0.62
C THR A 142 -0.35 1.98 0.35
N MET A 143 -0.87 1.68 -0.84
CA MET A 143 -2.30 1.88 -1.15
C MET A 143 -3.18 0.97 -0.29
N GLY A 144 -2.81 -0.30 -0.12
CA GLY A 144 -3.51 -1.23 0.78
C GLY A 144 -3.53 -0.74 2.22
N VAL A 145 -2.37 -0.31 2.74
CA VAL A 145 -2.26 0.27 4.09
C VAL A 145 -3.09 1.54 4.23
N ASN A 146 -3.09 2.42 3.24
CA ASN A 146 -3.89 3.65 3.26
C ASN A 146 -5.39 3.35 3.38
N ILE A 147 -5.91 2.45 2.55
CA ILE A 147 -7.33 2.03 2.60
C ILE A 147 -7.64 1.31 3.90
N GLY A 148 -6.77 0.40 4.33
CA GLY A 148 -6.92 -0.31 5.59
C GLY A 148 -6.95 0.64 6.78
N ALA A 149 -6.02 1.61 6.84
CA ALA A 149 -5.94 2.57 7.94
C ALA A 149 -7.19 3.47 8.00
N LEU A 150 -7.72 3.88 6.85
CA LEU A 150 -8.97 4.60 6.78
C LEU A 150 -10.12 3.75 7.34
N GLY A 151 -10.27 2.51 6.86
CA GLY A 151 -11.30 1.58 7.34
C GLY A 151 -11.18 1.28 8.83
N GLY A 152 -9.96 1.05 9.34
CA GLY A 152 -9.70 0.81 10.75
C GLY A 152 -10.04 2.01 11.64
N SER A 153 -9.70 3.22 11.20
CA SER A 153 -10.07 4.45 11.91
C SER A 153 -11.58 4.63 11.99
N PHE A 154 -12.29 4.43 10.87
CA PHE A 154 -13.76 4.48 10.85
C PHE A 154 -14.37 3.44 11.78
N LEU A 155 -13.95 2.20 11.66
CA LEU A 155 -14.48 1.10 12.46
C LEU A 155 -14.30 1.38 13.96
N THR A 156 -13.10 1.80 14.37
CA THR A 156 -12.80 2.11 15.77
C THR A 156 -13.60 3.32 16.25
N TYR A 157 -13.70 4.37 15.44
CA TYR A 157 -14.48 5.55 15.79
C TYR A 157 -15.94 5.21 16.07
N TYR A 158 -16.62 4.53 15.14
CA TYR A 158 -18.06 4.25 15.28
C TYR A 158 -18.40 3.10 16.23
N LEU A 159 -17.51 2.14 16.46
CA LEU A 159 -17.79 1.00 17.35
C LEU A 159 -17.31 1.21 18.80
N VAL A 160 -16.32 2.08 19.01
CA VAL A 160 -15.67 2.19 20.32
C VAL A 160 -15.83 3.58 20.93
N MET A 161 -15.91 4.64 20.09
CA MET A 161 -15.86 6.02 20.55
C MET A 161 -17.22 6.77 20.45
N VAL A 162 -18.19 6.25 19.71
CA VAL A 162 -19.57 6.73 19.59
C VAL A 162 -20.51 5.75 20.24
#